data_2282aab656962cd31acdddf35348c25b
#
_entry.id   2282aab656962cd31acdddf35348c25b
#
_cell.length_a   1.000
_cell.length_b   1.000
_cell.length_c   1.000
_cell.angle_alpha   90.00
_cell.angle_beta   90.00
_cell.angle_gamma   90.00
#
_symmetry.space_group_name_H-M   'P 1'
#
loop_
_entity.id
_entity.type
_entity.pdbx_description
1 polymer ?
#
loop_
_entity_poly.entity_id
_entity_poly.type
_entity_poly.pdbx_seq_one_letter_code
_entity_poly.pdbx_strand_id
1 'polypeptide(L)'
;MVPAQTREKAASGTFGIDGVYRARVIDKEECTEGGGEYLVEFEILLPQGNVLDIAAQIGSLPLPPYITRSRPKDQDFSALDKERYQTVYAFRDNPVAAAAPTAGLHFSDALLEQLRERGIPQYDLTLHIGLGTFQPIKSTTIEGHPMHKEFYTIPAATREQLEIVKPESSPRLAVGTTSLRAMEDFARRRAAGDPLIPATGSVAATAGLFVYPPQTISGADIMITNFHLPKSTLMCLISTFLAPGDLRGIQWLKEIYTEAVSRDYRFYSYGDAMLIL
;
A
#
# COMPACT_ATOMS: atom_id res chain seq x y z
N MET A 1 -3.66 13.69 -8.64
CA MET A 1 -2.65 14.72 -9.03
C MET A 1 -3.39 15.86 -9.70
N VAL A 2 -3.27 17.09 -9.19
CA VAL A 2 -3.95 18.26 -9.76
C VAL A 2 -3.31 18.60 -11.12
N PRO A 3 -4.07 18.91 -12.19
CA PRO A 3 -3.51 19.26 -13.51
C PRO A 3 -2.49 20.40 -13.42
N ALA A 4 -1.51 20.44 -14.33
CA ALA A 4 -0.41 21.42 -14.30
C ALA A 4 -0.87 22.88 -14.29
N GLN A 5 -1.98 23.21 -14.97
CA GLN A 5 -2.58 24.54 -14.97
C GLN A 5 -3.16 24.97 -13.61
N THR A 6 -3.41 24.01 -12.72
CA THR A 6 -3.94 24.24 -11.37
C THR A 6 -2.81 24.50 -10.37
N ARG A 7 -1.56 24.09 -10.67
CA ARG A 7 -0.40 24.29 -9.77
C ARG A 7 0.00 25.75 -9.59
N GLU A 8 -0.10 26.57 -10.64
CA GLU A 8 0.18 28.02 -10.52
C GLU A 8 -0.89 28.77 -9.72
N LYS A 9 -2.17 28.36 -9.82
CA LYS A 9 -3.26 28.93 -9.04
C LYS A 9 -3.32 28.44 -7.59
N ALA A 10 -2.76 27.27 -7.28
CA ALA A 10 -2.67 26.77 -5.90
C ALA A 10 -1.82 27.67 -4.99
N ALA A 11 -0.89 28.45 -5.54
CA ALA A 11 -0.15 29.46 -4.79
C ALA A 11 -1.05 30.61 -4.27
N SER A 12 -2.22 30.84 -4.87
CA SER A 12 -3.23 31.83 -4.44
C SER A 12 -4.29 31.27 -3.48
N GLY A 13 -4.20 30.00 -3.11
CA GLY A 13 -5.11 29.35 -2.16
C GLY A 13 -6.48 28.93 -2.72
N THR A 14 -6.81 29.25 -3.96
CA THR A 14 -8.08 28.86 -4.61
C THR A 14 -7.84 28.36 -6.04
N PHE A 15 -8.48 27.24 -6.40
CA PHE A 15 -8.43 26.64 -7.73
C PHE A 15 -9.76 25.95 -8.06
N GLY A 16 -9.99 25.63 -9.32
CA GLY A 16 -11.24 24.97 -9.73
C GLY A 16 -11.41 24.86 -11.23
N ILE A 17 -12.55 24.31 -11.62
CA ILE A 17 -13.04 24.28 -13.00
C ILE A 17 -14.40 24.95 -13.02
N ASP A 18 -14.56 25.97 -13.88
CA ASP A 18 -15.80 26.75 -13.96
C ASP A 18 -17.00 25.83 -14.27
N GLY A 19 -18.07 25.99 -13.49
CA GLY A 19 -19.28 25.19 -13.59
C GLY A 19 -19.18 23.76 -13.03
N VAL A 20 -18.01 23.32 -12.57
CA VAL A 20 -17.80 21.98 -12.01
C VAL A 20 -17.52 22.05 -10.51
N TYR A 21 -16.46 22.74 -10.10
CA TYR A 21 -16.11 22.92 -8.69
C TYR A 21 -15.19 24.11 -8.47
N ARG A 22 -15.19 24.60 -7.22
CA ARG A 22 -14.16 25.46 -6.66
C ARG A 22 -13.52 24.73 -5.48
N ALA A 23 -12.24 24.97 -5.27
CA ALA A 23 -11.52 24.39 -4.16
C ALA A 23 -10.60 25.43 -3.53
N ARG A 24 -10.47 25.39 -2.21
CA ARG A 24 -9.63 26.29 -1.44
C ARG A 24 -8.81 25.49 -0.44
N VAL A 25 -7.51 25.76 -0.39
CA VAL A 25 -6.65 25.27 0.70
C VAL A 25 -7.01 26.05 1.95
N ILE A 26 -7.47 25.37 2.99
CA ILE A 26 -7.87 25.96 4.27
C ILE A 26 -6.83 25.75 5.35
N ASP A 27 -6.00 24.70 5.21
CA ASP A 27 -4.91 24.41 6.14
C ASP A 27 -3.77 23.68 5.43
N LYS A 28 -2.58 23.80 5.99
CA LYS A 28 -1.37 23.12 5.51
C LYS A 28 -0.58 22.62 6.70
N GLU A 29 -0.45 21.31 6.83
CA GLU A 29 0.46 20.69 7.77
C GLU A 29 1.83 20.50 7.12
N GLU A 30 2.84 21.19 7.63
CA GLU A 30 4.21 21.04 7.12
C GLU A 30 4.83 19.76 7.67
N CYS A 31 5.09 18.81 6.79
CA CYS A 31 5.92 17.67 7.13
C CYS A 31 7.39 18.10 7.13
N THR A 32 8.13 17.75 8.18
CA THR A 32 9.54 18.10 8.43
C THR A 32 10.51 17.67 7.33
N GLU A 33 10.07 16.93 6.31
CA GLU A 33 10.90 16.35 5.25
C GLU A 33 10.54 16.78 3.82
N GLY A 34 9.93 17.96 3.65
CA GLY A 34 9.72 18.51 2.28
C GLY A 34 8.52 17.93 1.55
N GLY A 35 7.43 17.84 2.18
CA GLY A 35 6.08 17.61 1.67
C GLY A 35 5.11 18.23 2.67
N GLY A 36 3.85 18.45 2.30
CA GLY A 36 2.83 18.92 3.20
C GLY A 36 1.52 18.23 2.91
N GLU A 37 0.77 17.97 3.95
CA GLU A 37 -0.63 17.62 3.82
C GLU A 37 -1.44 18.91 3.75
N TYR A 38 -2.41 18.97 2.86
CA TYR A 38 -3.26 20.14 2.67
C TYR A 38 -4.70 19.74 2.97
N LEU A 39 -5.33 20.48 3.84
CA LEU A 39 -6.77 20.41 4.01
C LEU A 39 -7.42 21.31 2.96
N VAL A 40 -8.22 20.71 2.08
CA VAL A 40 -8.84 21.41 0.96
C VAL A 40 -10.37 21.34 1.11
N GLU A 41 -10.99 22.50 1.10
CA GLU A 41 -12.45 22.64 1.05
C GLU A 41 -12.90 22.67 -0.40
N PHE A 42 -13.91 21.88 -0.75
CA PHE A 42 -14.50 21.83 -2.08
C PHE A 42 -15.92 22.37 -2.08
N GLU A 43 -16.19 23.34 -2.95
CA GLU A 43 -17.53 23.79 -3.33
C GLU A 43 -17.90 23.12 -4.65
N ILE A 44 -18.90 22.24 -4.64
CA ILE A 44 -19.34 21.50 -5.83
C ILE A 44 -20.42 22.35 -6.52
N LEU A 45 -20.18 22.66 -7.79
CA LEU A 45 -21.06 23.51 -8.59
C LEU A 45 -21.99 22.68 -9.50
N LEU A 46 -21.78 21.37 -9.58
CA LEU A 46 -22.65 20.44 -10.31
C LEU A 46 -23.97 20.25 -9.54
N PRO A 47 -25.10 20.14 -10.24
CA PRO A 47 -26.42 19.95 -9.62
C PRO A 47 -26.54 18.67 -8.76
N GLN A 48 -25.76 17.64 -9.11
CA GLN A 48 -25.63 16.39 -8.38
C GLN A 48 -24.20 15.90 -8.49
N GLY A 49 -23.66 15.40 -7.39
CA GLY A 49 -22.32 14.85 -7.34
C GLY A 49 -21.62 15.14 -6.01
N ASN A 50 -20.50 14.46 -5.83
CA ASN A 50 -19.60 14.66 -4.70
C ASN A 50 -18.16 14.79 -5.20
N VAL A 51 -17.20 14.99 -4.29
CA VAL A 51 -15.79 15.16 -4.64
C VAL A 51 -15.22 13.92 -5.37
N LEU A 52 -15.71 12.72 -5.05
CA LEU A 52 -15.25 11.48 -5.70
C LEU A 52 -15.74 11.41 -7.15
N ASP A 53 -16.97 11.88 -7.43
CA ASP A 53 -17.49 11.94 -8.79
C ASP A 53 -16.67 12.89 -9.67
N ILE A 54 -16.31 14.04 -9.12
CA ILE A 54 -15.41 15.00 -9.79
C ILE A 54 -14.04 14.37 -10.02
N ALA A 55 -13.46 13.73 -8.99
CA ALA A 55 -12.18 13.07 -9.10
C ALA A 55 -12.18 11.95 -10.17
N ALA A 56 -13.29 11.21 -10.29
CA ALA A 56 -13.45 10.17 -11.30
C ALA A 56 -13.50 10.73 -12.74
N GLN A 57 -14.12 11.91 -12.91
CA GLN A 57 -14.29 12.52 -14.24
C GLN A 57 -13.02 13.26 -14.72
N ILE A 58 -12.37 14.02 -13.86
CA ILE A 58 -11.26 14.90 -14.26
C ILE A 58 -9.91 14.49 -13.66
N GLY A 59 -9.92 13.60 -12.68
CA GLY A 59 -8.72 13.11 -12.01
C GLY A 59 -7.93 12.14 -12.87
N SER A 60 -6.62 12.07 -12.57
CA SER A 60 -5.75 11.02 -13.09
C SER A 60 -5.48 10.02 -12.00
N LEU A 61 -5.35 8.74 -12.38
CA LEU A 61 -4.97 7.69 -11.45
C LEU A 61 -3.63 8.04 -10.78
N PRO A 62 -3.52 8.01 -9.45
CA PRO A 62 -2.29 8.32 -8.73
C PRO A 62 -1.32 7.13 -8.83
N LEU A 63 -0.66 7.00 -9.99
CA LEU A 63 0.36 5.99 -10.19
C LEU A 63 1.63 6.32 -9.38
N PRO A 64 2.42 5.30 -8.99
CA PRO A 64 3.72 5.51 -8.35
C PRO A 64 4.62 6.47 -9.16
N PRO A 65 5.47 7.28 -8.53
CA PRO A 65 6.25 8.31 -9.21
C PRO A 65 7.18 7.81 -10.33
N TYR A 66 7.59 6.55 -10.28
CA TYR A 66 8.43 5.92 -11.31
C TYR A 66 7.65 5.45 -12.54
N ILE A 67 6.32 5.43 -12.50
CA ILE A 67 5.46 5.17 -13.66
C ILE A 67 5.11 6.52 -14.28
N THR A 68 5.85 6.91 -15.30
CA THR A 68 5.60 8.17 -16.00
C THR A 68 4.67 7.94 -17.19
N ARG A 69 3.65 8.81 -17.34
CA ARG A 69 2.69 8.82 -18.44
C ARG A 69 2.71 10.20 -19.12
N SER A 70 3.88 10.64 -19.56
CA SER A 70 4.09 12.00 -20.08
C SER A 70 4.24 12.08 -21.59
N ARG A 71 4.33 10.95 -22.29
CA ARG A 71 4.48 10.90 -23.75
C ARG A 71 3.10 10.82 -24.44
N PRO A 72 2.93 11.36 -25.65
CA PRO A 72 1.68 11.24 -26.41
C PRO A 72 1.16 9.81 -26.54
N LYS A 73 2.07 8.84 -26.70
CA LYS A 73 1.74 7.39 -26.73
C LYS A 73 1.19 6.85 -25.40
N ASP A 74 1.44 7.55 -24.28
CA ASP A 74 1.04 7.08 -22.96
C ASP A 74 -0.45 7.36 -22.68
N GLN A 75 -1.14 8.15 -23.52
CA GLN A 75 -2.58 8.37 -23.43
C GLN A 75 -3.38 7.08 -23.66
N ASP A 76 -2.86 6.18 -24.50
CA ASP A 76 -3.46 4.86 -24.75
C ASP A 76 -3.44 3.96 -23.49
N PHE A 77 -2.51 4.21 -22.57
CA PHE A 77 -2.41 3.44 -21.32
C PHE A 77 -3.33 3.94 -20.20
N SER A 78 -3.92 5.13 -20.31
CA SER A 78 -4.75 5.69 -19.23
C SER A 78 -5.98 4.82 -18.93
N ALA A 79 -6.64 4.30 -19.95
CA ALA A 79 -7.77 3.39 -19.79
C ALA A 79 -7.32 2.04 -19.21
N LEU A 80 -6.20 1.51 -19.71
CA LEU A 80 -5.61 0.27 -19.24
C LEU A 80 -5.14 0.38 -17.78
N ASP A 81 -4.53 1.50 -17.39
CA ASP A 81 -4.11 1.73 -16.00
C ASP A 81 -5.32 1.79 -15.07
N LYS A 82 -6.43 2.43 -15.49
CA LYS A 82 -7.68 2.45 -14.70
C LYS A 82 -8.26 1.05 -14.48
N GLU A 83 -8.11 0.17 -15.45
CA GLU A 83 -8.56 -1.22 -15.37
C GLU A 83 -7.58 -2.08 -14.55
N ARG A 84 -6.25 -1.94 -14.79
CA ARG A 84 -5.22 -2.86 -14.34
C ARG A 84 -4.52 -2.46 -13.05
N TYR A 85 -4.55 -1.18 -12.66
CA TYR A 85 -3.93 -0.71 -11.41
C TYR A 85 -4.89 -0.84 -10.22
N GLN A 86 -5.60 -1.98 -10.15
CA GLN A 86 -6.42 -2.37 -9.01
C GLN A 86 -6.54 -3.90 -8.95
N THR A 87 -6.64 -4.44 -7.74
CA THR A 87 -6.83 -5.87 -7.55
C THR A 87 -8.24 -6.30 -7.92
N VAL A 88 -8.41 -7.56 -8.37
CA VAL A 88 -9.72 -8.12 -8.71
C VAL A 88 -10.65 -8.23 -7.51
N TYR A 89 -10.09 -8.28 -6.30
CA TYR A 89 -10.82 -8.35 -5.03
C TYR A 89 -10.97 -6.99 -4.32
N ALA A 90 -10.68 -5.88 -4.99
CA ALA A 90 -10.85 -4.54 -4.41
C ALA A 90 -12.33 -4.24 -4.15
N PHE A 91 -12.61 -3.67 -2.98
CA PHE A 91 -13.96 -3.20 -2.63
C PHE A 91 -14.22 -1.85 -3.32
N ARG A 92 -14.91 -1.89 -4.44
CA ARG A 92 -15.10 -0.73 -5.33
C ARG A 92 -16.08 0.31 -4.81
N ASP A 93 -16.96 -0.06 -3.88
CA ASP A 93 -17.98 0.85 -3.33
C ASP A 93 -17.41 1.85 -2.31
N ASN A 94 -16.15 1.68 -1.91
CA ASN A 94 -15.48 2.58 -0.98
C ASN A 94 -14.04 2.89 -1.45
N PRO A 95 -13.86 3.69 -2.51
CA PRO A 95 -12.55 3.97 -3.12
C PRO A 95 -11.77 5.01 -2.31
N VAL A 96 -11.16 4.62 -1.19
CA VAL A 96 -10.47 5.53 -0.25
C VAL A 96 -8.94 5.42 -0.29
N ALA A 97 -8.36 4.45 -0.99
CA ALA A 97 -6.93 4.28 -1.09
C ALA A 97 -6.34 5.05 -2.28
N ALA A 98 -5.21 5.72 -2.08
CA ALA A 98 -4.48 6.42 -3.15
C ALA A 98 -3.57 5.49 -3.97
N ALA A 99 -3.25 4.31 -3.47
CA ALA A 99 -2.41 3.32 -4.15
C ALA A 99 -2.99 1.92 -4.01
N ALA A 100 -2.87 1.11 -5.06
CA ALA A 100 -3.25 -0.30 -5.03
C ALA A 100 -2.21 -1.15 -4.30
N PRO A 101 -2.61 -2.26 -3.63
CA PRO A 101 -1.69 -3.25 -3.08
C PRO A 101 -1.12 -4.10 -4.23
N THR A 102 -0.02 -3.62 -4.84
CA THR A 102 0.44 -4.06 -6.16
C THR A 102 0.85 -5.53 -6.25
N ALA A 103 1.24 -6.17 -5.15
CA ALA A 103 1.44 -7.62 -5.14
C ALA A 103 0.15 -8.40 -5.45
N GLY A 104 -1.00 -7.84 -5.10
CA GLY A 104 -2.32 -8.41 -5.41
C GLY A 104 -2.71 -8.35 -6.88
N LEU A 105 -2.03 -7.52 -7.70
CA LEU A 105 -2.27 -7.44 -9.14
C LEU A 105 -1.92 -8.73 -9.89
N HIS A 106 -1.13 -9.61 -9.27
CA HIS A 106 -0.78 -10.93 -9.80
C HIS A 106 -1.91 -11.97 -9.66
N PHE A 107 -2.96 -11.64 -8.91
CA PHE A 107 -4.12 -12.52 -8.76
C PHE A 107 -5.19 -12.19 -9.79
N SER A 108 -5.72 -13.21 -10.42
CA SER A 108 -6.90 -13.15 -11.28
C SER A 108 -8.08 -13.86 -10.61
N ASP A 109 -9.31 -13.58 -11.05
CA ASP A 109 -10.49 -14.29 -10.58
C ASP A 109 -10.35 -15.81 -10.76
N ALA A 110 -9.78 -16.24 -11.89
CA ALA A 110 -9.54 -17.65 -12.17
C ALA A 110 -8.55 -18.29 -11.17
N LEU A 111 -7.48 -17.57 -10.78
CA LEU A 111 -6.53 -18.06 -9.78
C LEU A 111 -7.19 -18.15 -8.40
N LEU A 112 -7.96 -17.14 -8.01
CA LEU A 112 -8.68 -17.14 -6.73
C LEU A 112 -9.69 -18.30 -6.65
N GLU A 113 -10.38 -18.61 -7.76
CA GLU A 113 -11.28 -19.75 -7.84
C GLU A 113 -10.52 -21.08 -7.70
N GLN A 114 -9.39 -21.26 -8.40
CA GLN A 114 -8.56 -22.46 -8.25
C GLN A 114 -8.05 -22.66 -6.82
N LEU A 115 -7.70 -21.58 -6.11
CA LEU A 115 -7.31 -21.65 -4.70
C LEU A 115 -8.50 -22.10 -3.83
N ARG A 116 -9.69 -21.60 -4.10
CA ARG A 116 -10.92 -21.99 -3.40
C ARG A 116 -11.28 -23.46 -3.64
N GLU A 117 -11.19 -23.92 -4.88
CA GLU A 117 -11.41 -25.34 -5.24
C GLU A 117 -10.43 -26.29 -4.55
N ARG A 118 -9.20 -25.80 -4.28
CA ARG A 118 -8.19 -26.55 -3.52
C ARG A 118 -8.36 -26.46 -1.99
N GLY A 119 -9.41 -25.79 -1.52
CA GLY A 119 -9.69 -25.62 -0.10
C GLY A 119 -8.74 -24.66 0.62
N ILE A 120 -8.05 -23.77 -0.12
CA ILE A 120 -7.19 -22.75 0.48
C ILE A 120 -8.07 -21.55 0.89
N PRO A 121 -8.25 -21.32 2.20
CA PRO A 121 -9.11 -20.25 2.65
C PRO A 121 -8.48 -18.88 2.37
N GLN A 122 -9.32 -17.90 2.02
CA GLN A 122 -8.93 -16.53 1.74
C GLN A 122 -9.58 -15.62 2.78
N TYR A 123 -8.78 -14.69 3.31
CA TYR A 123 -9.20 -13.72 4.31
C TYR A 123 -8.75 -12.33 3.89
N ASP A 124 -9.65 -11.37 4.00
CA ASP A 124 -9.41 -10.01 3.55
C ASP A 124 -9.04 -9.11 4.72
N LEU A 125 -8.27 -8.08 4.41
CA LEU A 125 -8.12 -6.90 5.24
C LEU A 125 -8.19 -5.65 4.35
N THR A 126 -8.72 -4.55 4.88
CA THR A 126 -8.83 -3.29 4.15
C THR A 126 -7.66 -2.39 4.49
N LEU A 127 -7.00 -1.89 3.46
CA LEU A 127 -5.83 -1.03 3.58
C LEU A 127 -6.13 0.33 2.97
N HIS A 128 -5.84 1.39 3.72
CA HIS A 128 -5.90 2.77 3.25
C HIS A 128 -4.48 3.24 2.95
N ILE A 129 -3.97 2.85 1.77
CA ILE A 129 -2.59 3.10 1.38
C ILE A 129 -2.44 4.53 0.86
N GLY A 130 -1.58 5.31 1.52
CA GLY A 130 -1.19 6.65 1.07
C GLY A 130 0.01 6.62 0.12
N LEU A 131 0.30 7.77 -0.51
CA LEU A 131 1.45 7.94 -1.41
C LEU A 131 2.82 7.84 -0.70
N GLY A 132 2.83 7.93 0.63
CA GLY A 132 4.04 7.83 1.45
C GLY A 132 4.78 6.50 1.32
N THR A 133 4.09 5.41 0.96
CA THR A 133 4.67 4.08 0.76
C THR A 133 5.80 4.05 -0.28
N PHE A 134 5.82 5.00 -1.22
CA PHE A 134 6.81 5.07 -2.29
C PHE A 134 7.98 6.02 -1.97
N GLN A 135 8.05 6.57 -0.78
CA GLN A 135 9.14 7.48 -0.41
C GLN A 135 10.40 6.68 -0.02
N PRO A 136 11.58 7.10 -0.50
CA PRO A 136 12.84 6.51 -0.08
C PRO A 136 13.20 6.92 1.36
N ILE A 137 14.01 6.10 2.03
CA ILE A 137 14.60 6.45 3.32
C ILE A 137 15.56 7.62 3.12
N LYS A 138 15.33 8.73 3.82
CA LYS A 138 16.15 9.95 3.78
C LYS A 138 16.99 10.16 5.04
N SER A 139 16.63 9.50 6.13
CA SER A 139 17.36 9.58 7.41
C SER A 139 18.74 8.96 7.29
N THR A 140 19.67 9.45 8.10
CA THR A 140 21.06 8.93 8.16
C THR A 140 21.14 7.58 8.89
N THR A 141 20.17 7.28 9.76
CA THR A 141 20.04 6.00 10.46
C THR A 141 18.65 5.40 10.19
N ILE A 142 18.57 4.08 10.25
CA ILE A 142 17.30 3.37 10.06
C ILE A 142 16.32 3.71 11.20
N GLU A 143 16.80 3.73 12.42
CA GLU A 143 16.00 4.00 13.62
C GLU A 143 15.38 5.40 13.63
N GLY A 144 16.07 6.36 13.02
CA GLY A 144 15.62 7.75 12.92
C GLY A 144 14.64 8.01 11.75
N HIS A 145 14.28 6.99 10.98
CA HIS A 145 13.37 7.18 9.85
C HIS A 145 11.92 7.31 10.34
N PRO A 146 11.24 8.45 10.05
CA PRO A 146 9.82 8.60 10.37
C PRO A 146 8.99 7.70 9.45
N MET A 147 8.36 6.69 10.05
CA MET A 147 7.54 5.76 9.28
C MET A 147 6.15 6.33 9.03
N HIS A 148 5.70 6.27 7.77
CA HIS A 148 4.34 6.65 7.42
C HIS A 148 3.33 5.75 8.11
N LYS A 149 2.26 6.38 8.60
CA LYS A 149 1.13 5.70 9.21
C LYS A 149 0.14 5.30 8.13
N GLU A 150 -0.28 4.04 8.12
CA GLU A 150 -1.29 3.51 7.22
C GLU A 150 -2.45 2.94 8.03
N PHE A 151 -3.64 3.44 7.77
CA PHE A 151 -4.85 2.92 8.40
C PHE A 151 -5.23 1.58 7.79
N TYR A 152 -5.63 0.62 8.64
CA TYR A 152 -6.10 -0.67 8.22
C TYR A 152 -7.33 -1.11 9.01
N THR A 153 -8.14 -1.96 8.38
CA THR A 153 -9.25 -2.65 9.05
C THR A 153 -9.12 -4.15 8.83
N ILE A 154 -9.22 -4.91 9.91
CA ILE A 154 -9.26 -6.38 9.91
C ILE A 154 -10.69 -6.79 10.27
N PRO A 155 -11.46 -7.40 9.35
CA PRO A 155 -12.79 -7.94 9.64
C PRO A 155 -12.74 -9.01 10.75
N ALA A 156 -13.85 -9.21 11.45
CA ALA A 156 -13.94 -10.16 12.57
C ALA A 156 -13.47 -11.57 12.17
N ALA A 157 -13.90 -12.07 11.01
CA ALA A 157 -13.53 -13.40 10.53
C ALA A 157 -12.02 -13.53 10.28
N THR A 158 -11.38 -12.50 9.67
CA THR A 158 -9.94 -12.46 9.47
C THR A 158 -9.20 -12.40 10.79
N ARG A 159 -9.67 -11.56 11.72
CA ARG A 159 -9.09 -11.43 13.05
C ARG A 159 -9.09 -12.77 13.80
N GLU A 160 -10.22 -13.47 13.82
CA GLU A 160 -10.34 -14.79 14.47
C GLU A 160 -9.28 -15.76 13.93
N GLN A 161 -9.04 -15.76 12.62
CA GLN A 161 -8.00 -16.60 12.02
C GLN A 161 -6.59 -16.17 12.41
N LEU A 162 -6.34 -14.87 12.55
CA LEU A 162 -5.04 -14.37 13.01
C LEU A 162 -4.77 -14.70 14.48
N GLU A 163 -5.81 -14.84 15.31
CA GLU A 163 -5.70 -15.17 16.72
C GLU A 163 -5.59 -16.68 17.00
N ILE A 164 -6.01 -17.54 16.07
CA ILE A 164 -5.89 -18.99 16.23
C ILE A 164 -4.40 -19.38 16.27
N VAL A 165 -4.05 -20.17 17.26
CA VAL A 165 -2.75 -20.86 17.28
C VAL A 165 -2.75 -21.89 16.17
N LYS A 166 -2.07 -21.57 15.07
CA LYS A 166 -2.05 -22.40 13.87
C LYS A 166 -1.12 -23.61 14.04
N PRO A 167 -1.47 -24.77 13.47
CA PRO A 167 -0.53 -25.87 13.28
C PRO A 167 0.62 -25.44 12.35
N GLU A 168 1.81 -26.00 12.50
CA GLU A 168 2.94 -25.78 11.57
C GLU A 168 2.60 -26.15 10.13
N SER A 169 1.68 -27.13 9.95
CA SER A 169 1.18 -27.56 8.64
C SER A 169 0.21 -26.58 7.96
N SER A 170 -0.12 -25.47 8.60
CA SER A 170 -1.06 -24.47 8.08
C SER A 170 -0.44 -23.07 8.07
N PRO A 171 0.55 -22.79 7.20
CA PRO A 171 1.22 -21.51 7.16
C PRO A 171 0.30 -20.40 6.68
N ARG A 172 0.50 -19.18 7.23
CA ARG A 172 -0.18 -17.96 6.79
C ARG A 172 0.61 -17.29 5.69
N LEU A 173 -0.06 -17.05 4.56
CA LEU A 173 0.51 -16.31 3.44
C LEU A 173 -0.01 -14.88 3.45
N ALA A 174 0.88 -13.91 3.47
CA ALA A 174 0.56 -12.50 3.26
C ALA A 174 0.76 -12.11 1.80
N VAL A 175 -0.24 -11.46 1.20
CA VAL A 175 -0.15 -10.89 -0.14
C VAL A 175 0.12 -9.39 -0.02
N GLY A 176 1.38 -9.01 -0.26
CA GLY A 176 1.86 -7.64 -0.20
C GLY A 176 2.45 -7.24 1.17
N THR A 177 3.42 -6.33 1.08
CA THR A 177 4.15 -5.79 2.25
C THR A 177 3.25 -5.01 3.20
N THR A 178 2.24 -4.30 2.68
CA THR A 178 1.30 -3.54 3.51
C THR A 178 0.38 -4.48 4.30
N SER A 179 -0.07 -5.58 3.68
CA SER A 179 -0.82 -6.63 4.38
C SER A 179 0.00 -7.25 5.50
N LEU A 180 1.25 -7.65 5.20
CA LEU A 180 2.17 -8.18 6.20
C LEU A 180 2.38 -7.18 7.36
N ARG A 181 2.57 -5.89 7.06
CA ARG A 181 2.77 -4.86 8.09
C ARG A 181 1.54 -4.67 8.97
N ALA A 182 0.34 -4.71 8.41
CA ALA A 182 -0.91 -4.66 9.17
C ALA A 182 -1.08 -5.89 10.08
N MET A 183 -0.79 -7.09 9.56
CA MET A 183 -0.83 -8.33 10.34
C MET A 183 0.17 -8.31 11.49
N GLU A 184 1.39 -7.84 11.24
CA GLU A 184 2.44 -7.74 12.25
C GLU A 184 2.13 -6.66 13.30
N ASP A 185 1.59 -5.49 12.90
CA ASP A 185 1.15 -4.45 13.83
C ASP A 185 0.04 -4.98 14.75
N PHE A 186 -0.94 -5.67 14.18
CA PHE A 186 -1.99 -6.32 14.95
C PHE A 186 -1.44 -7.36 15.94
N ALA A 187 -0.54 -8.24 15.49
CA ALA A 187 0.06 -9.28 16.33
C ALA A 187 0.83 -8.68 17.50
N ARG A 188 1.64 -7.64 17.27
CA ARG A 188 2.41 -6.94 18.32
C ARG A 188 1.50 -6.21 19.31
N ARG A 189 0.48 -5.48 18.82
CA ARG A 189 -0.50 -4.82 19.70
C ARG A 189 -1.25 -5.81 20.56
N ARG A 190 -1.68 -6.91 19.95
CA ARG A 190 -2.38 -7.98 20.68
C ARG A 190 -1.52 -8.60 21.76
N ALA A 191 -0.26 -8.91 21.45
CA ALA A 191 0.71 -9.44 22.44
C ALA A 191 1.02 -8.45 23.56
N ALA A 192 1.02 -7.15 23.25
CA ALA A 192 1.22 -6.09 24.24
C ALA A 192 -0.03 -5.78 25.09
N GLY A 193 -1.18 -6.38 24.78
CA GLY A 193 -2.44 -6.08 25.46
C GLY A 193 -2.96 -4.66 25.19
N ASP A 194 -2.73 -4.14 23.96
CA ASP A 194 -3.16 -2.79 23.58
C ASP A 194 -4.69 -2.63 23.76
N PRO A 195 -5.15 -1.70 24.59
CA PRO A 195 -6.57 -1.50 24.87
C PRO A 195 -7.37 -1.01 23.65
N LEU A 196 -6.69 -0.51 22.61
CA LEU A 196 -7.31 -0.09 21.36
C LEU A 196 -7.69 -1.28 20.47
N ILE A 197 -7.18 -2.48 20.76
CA ILE A 197 -7.59 -3.71 20.08
C ILE A 197 -8.79 -4.30 20.81
N PRO A 198 -9.98 -4.29 20.23
CA PRO A 198 -11.19 -4.79 20.88
C PRO A 198 -11.08 -6.28 21.14
N ALA A 199 -11.73 -6.76 22.23
CA ALA A 199 -11.73 -8.18 22.58
C ALA A 199 -12.44 -9.07 21.54
N THR A 200 -13.41 -8.52 20.82
CA THR A 200 -14.19 -9.21 19.75
C THR A 200 -14.49 -8.26 18.61
N GLY A 201 -14.93 -8.79 17.48
CA GLY A 201 -15.33 -7.99 16.33
C GLY A 201 -14.16 -7.56 15.42
N SER A 202 -14.43 -6.60 14.55
CA SER A 202 -13.44 -6.05 13.63
C SER A 202 -12.45 -5.15 14.36
N VAL A 203 -11.23 -5.07 13.84
CA VAL A 203 -10.17 -4.18 14.33
C VAL A 203 -9.97 -3.06 13.32
N ALA A 204 -9.91 -1.82 13.80
CA ALA A 204 -9.53 -0.65 13.01
C ALA A 204 -8.35 0.03 13.71
N ALA A 205 -7.21 0.14 13.03
CA ALA A 205 -5.99 0.67 13.63
C ALA A 205 -5.10 1.34 12.58
N THR A 206 -4.02 1.96 13.05
CA THR A 206 -3.03 2.62 12.20
C THR A 206 -1.67 1.98 12.43
N ALA A 207 -1.11 1.35 11.40
CA ALA A 207 0.23 0.79 11.44
C ALA A 207 1.27 1.89 11.16
N GLY A 208 2.05 2.22 12.18
CA GLY A 208 3.26 3.04 12.06
C GLY A 208 4.53 2.21 12.23
N LEU A 209 4.42 0.90 12.12
CA LEU A 209 5.48 -0.04 12.40
C LEU A 209 6.55 0.00 11.31
N PHE A 210 7.81 0.23 11.73
CA PHE A 210 8.98 0.05 10.87
C PHE A 210 9.70 -1.25 11.27
N VAL A 211 9.72 -2.20 10.35
CA VAL A 211 10.35 -3.50 10.54
C VAL A 211 11.65 -3.56 9.76
N TYR A 212 12.74 -3.85 10.43
CA TYR A 212 14.09 -3.95 9.86
C TYR A 212 14.94 -4.99 10.63
N PRO A 213 15.97 -5.58 9.98
CA PRO A 213 16.84 -6.55 10.66
C PRO A 213 17.59 -5.93 11.85
N PRO A 214 17.80 -6.66 12.96
CA PRO A 214 17.50 -8.07 13.14
C PRO A 214 16.16 -8.36 13.84
N GLN A 215 15.12 -7.55 13.64
CA GLN A 215 13.82 -7.81 14.23
C GLN A 215 13.22 -9.13 13.74
N THR A 216 12.17 -9.61 14.41
CA THR A 216 11.40 -10.79 14.01
C THR A 216 10.03 -10.38 13.47
N ILE A 217 9.43 -11.24 12.66
CA ILE A 217 8.08 -11.12 12.13
C ILE A 217 7.31 -12.37 12.55
N SER A 218 6.10 -12.18 13.04
CA SER A 218 5.21 -13.24 13.51
C SER A 218 3.84 -13.26 12.81
N GLY A 219 3.51 -12.20 12.08
CA GLY A 219 2.20 -12.05 11.44
C GLY A 219 1.93 -13.05 10.32
N ALA A 220 2.96 -13.46 9.56
CA ALA A 220 2.85 -14.42 8.46
C ALA A 220 4.11 -15.31 8.38
N ASP A 221 4.00 -16.42 7.65
CA ASP A 221 5.08 -17.39 7.41
C ASP A 221 5.55 -17.39 5.95
N ILE A 222 4.66 -17.00 5.05
CA ILE A 222 4.88 -16.95 3.61
C ILE A 222 4.48 -15.56 3.13
N MET A 223 5.18 -15.02 2.15
CA MET A 223 4.85 -13.72 1.57
C MET A 223 4.94 -13.74 0.05
N ILE A 224 3.93 -13.15 -0.61
CA ILE A 224 4.02 -12.72 -2.00
C ILE A 224 4.25 -11.23 -2.04
N THR A 225 5.27 -10.77 -2.76
CA THR A 225 5.60 -9.36 -2.89
C THR A 225 6.24 -9.04 -4.24
N ASN A 226 6.17 -7.76 -4.67
CA ASN A 226 6.91 -7.30 -5.85
C ASN A 226 8.41 -7.14 -5.53
N PHE A 227 9.21 -6.96 -6.58
CA PHE A 227 10.57 -6.44 -6.44
C PHE A 227 10.52 -4.92 -6.20
N HIS A 228 11.14 -4.45 -5.14
CA HIS A 228 11.03 -3.07 -4.66
C HIS A 228 12.23 -2.18 -5.02
N LEU A 229 12.01 -0.86 -4.88
CA LEU A 229 13.06 0.14 -5.02
C LEU A 229 14.18 -0.03 -3.97
N PRO A 230 15.45 0.15 -4.36
CA PRO A 230 16.54 0.21 -3.38
C PRO A 230 16.34 1.38 -2.41
N LYS A 231 16.94 1.27 -1.23
CA LYS A 231 16.86 2.28 -0.15
C LYS A 231 15.43 2.58 0.33
N SER A 232 14.52 1.63 0.22
CA SER A 232 13.15 1.74 0.72
C SER A 232 12.94 0.97 2.03
N THR A 233 11.95 1.37 2.80
CA THR A 233 11.51 0.67 4.01
C THR A 233 11.03 -0.76 3.71
N LEU A 234 10.57 -0.99 2.47
CA LEU A 234 10.14 -2.30 1.99
C LEU A 234 11.31 -3.28 1.86
N MET A 235 12.50 -2.81 1.44
CA MET A 235 13.71 -3.64 1.43
C MET A 235 14.08 -4.11 2.84
N CYS A 236 13.92 -3.25 3.84
CA CYS A 236 14.16 -3.60 5.25
C CYS A 236 13.17 -4.68 5.72
N LEU A 237 11.89 -4.50 5.44
CA LEU A 237 10.85 -5.47 5.80
C LEU A 237 11.13 -6.85 5.18
N ILE A 238 11.44 -6.91 3.88
CA ILE A 238 11.73 -8.17 3.18
C ILE A 238 13.00 -8.81 3.72
N SER A 239 14.06 -8.02 3.97
CA SER A 239 15.28 -8.55 4.58
C SER A 239 15.02 -9.19 5.94
N THR A 240 14.14 -8.58 6.76
CA THR A 240 13.73 -9.13 8.04
C THR A 240 12.92 -10.43 7.87
N PHE A 241 12.04 -10.45 6.86
CA PHE A 241 11.22 -11.64 6.56
C PHE A 241 12.05 -12.82 6.08
N LEU A 242 13.08 -12.60 5.26
CA LEU A 242 13.99 -13.64 4.77
C LEU A 242 14.81 -14.32 5.88
N ALA A 243 15.22 -13.56 6.90
CA ALA A 243 16.00 -14.09 8.02
C ALA A 243 15.57 -13.40 9.33
N PRO A 244 14.44 -13.83 9.94
CA PRO A 244 13.95 -13.25 11.19
C PRO A 244 14.98 -13.37 12.31
N GLY A 245 15.26 -12.26 12.99
CA GLY A 245 16.25 -12.20 14.08
C GLY A 245 17.71 -12.12 13.63
N ASP A 246 18.00 -12.05 12.32
CA ASP A 246 19.35 -12.10 11.78
C ASP A 246 19.60 -11.01 10.72
N LEU A 247 20.84 -10.58 10.58
CA LEU A 247 21.26 -9.62 9.56
C LEU A 247 21.51 -10.29 8.18
N ARG A 248 21.60 -11.61 8.11
CA ARG A 248 21.83 -12.36 6.87
C ARG A 248 20.77 -12.12 5.81
N GLY A 249 19.55 -11.79 6.21
CA GLY A 249 18.48 -11.46 5.26
C GLY A 249 18.81 -10.29 4.33
N ILE A 250 19.68 -9.37 4.75
CA ILE A 250 20.17 -8.28 3.90
C ILE A 250 21.03 -8.83 2.75
N GLN A 251 21.92 -9.78 3.07
CA GLN A 251 22.78 -10.42 2.07
C GLN A 251 21.95 -11.29 1.12
N TRP A 252 21.05 -12.10 1.65
CA TRP A 252 20.17 -12.94 0.84
C TRP A 252 19.30 -12.14 -0.12
N LEU A 253 18.75 -11.02 0.34
CA LEU A 253 17.95 -10.15 -0.53
C LEU A 253 18.79 -9.57 -1.68
N LYS A 254 20.04 -9.19 -1.42
CA LYS A 254 20.96 -8.73 -2.48
C LYS A 254 21.26 -9.82 -3.51
N GLU A 255 21.48 -11.05 -3.06
CA GLU A 255 21.70 -12.22 -3.93
C GLU A 255 20.48 -12.51 -4.80
N ILE A 256 19.27 -12.54 -4.20
CA ILE A 256 18.01 -12.73 -4.90
C ILE A 256 17.82 -11.64 -5.97
N TYR A 257 18.07 -10.38 -5.63
CA TYR A 257 17.91 -9.27 -6.58
C TYR A 257 18.96 -9.30 -7.70
N THR A 258 20.19 -9.71 -7.40
CA THR A 258 21.21 -9.91 -8.42
C THR A 258 20.81 -11.00 -9.40
N GLU A 259 20.30 -12.12 -8.91
CA GLU A 259 19.79 -13.21 -9.73
C GLU A 259 18.58 -12.77 -10.56
N ALA A 260 17.61 -12.06 -9.95
CA ALA A 260 16.45 -11.54 -10.67
C ALA A 260 16.85 -10.61 -11.83
N VAL A 261 17.80 -9.69 -11.60
CA VAL A 261 18.33 -8.81 -12.65
C VAL A 261 19.00 -9.61 -13.75
N SER A 262 19.81 -10.64 -13.41
CA SER A 262 20.50 -11.48 -14.39
C SER A 262 19.57 -12.31 -15.28
N ARG A 263 18.35 -12.53 -14.82
CA ARG A 263 17.28 -13.26 -15.52
C ARG A 263 16.20 -12.37 -16.12
N ASP A 264 16.44 -11.07 -16.25
CA ASP A 264 15.50 -10.10 -16.85
C ASP A 264 14.12 -10.02 -16.16
N TYR A 265 14.04 -10.30 -14.84
CA TYR A 265 12.82 -10.06 -14.09
C TYR A 265 12.50 -8.57 -14.05
N ARG A 266 11.22 -8.26 -14.15
CA ARG A 266 10.71 -6.88 -14.11
C ARG A 266 10.46 -6.46 -12.66
N PHE A 267 10.78 -5.20 -12.38
CA PHE A 267 10.71 -4.63 -11.05
C PHE A 267 9.52 -3.69 -10.88
N TYR A 268 9.20 -3.39 -9.64
CA TYR A 268 8.20 -2.43 -9.18
C TYR A 268 6.75 -2.91 -9.40
N SER A 269 5.79 -1.94 -9.38
CA SER A 269 4.34 -2.21 -9.31
C SER A 269 3.78 -3.08 -10.44
N TYR A 270 4.27 -2.88 -11.67
CA TYR A 270 3.88 -3.67 -12.85
C TYR A 270 4.93 -4.73 -13.22
N GLY A 271 5.87 -4.96 -12.34
CA GLY A 271 6.89 -5.98 -12.52
C GLY A 271 6.42 -7.37 -12.11
N ASP A 272 7.39 -8.23 -11.89
CA ASP A 272 7.15 -9.59 -11.45
C ASP A 272 7.01 -9.67 -9.92
N ALA A 273 6.65 -10.83 -9.39
CA ALA A 273 6.51 -11.06 -7.95
C ALA A 273 7.48 -12.13 -7.46
N MET A 274 7.81 -12.05 -6.18
CA MET A 274 8.53 -13.08 -5.42
C MET A 274 7.55 -13.79 -4.49
N LEU A 275 7.68 -15.12 -4.41
CA LEU A 275 7.11 -15.93 -3.34
C LEU A 275 8.23 -16.29 -2.37
N ILE A 276 8.12 -15.90 -1.12
CA ILE A 276 9.07 -16.17 -0.04
C ILE A 276 8.42 -17.18 0.91
N LEU A 277 9.09 -18.35 1.08
CA LEU A 277 8.64 -19.48 1.88
C LEU A 277 9.39 -19.56 3.20
#